data_fbb2ca0385ee1f4f138b2dd60985542f
#
_entry.id   fbb2ca0385ee1f4f138b2dd60985542f
#
_cell.length_a   1.000
_cell.length_b   1.000
_cell.length_c   1.000
_cell.angle_alpha   90.00
_cell.angle_beta   90.00
_cell.angle_gamma   90.00
#
_symmetry.space_group_name_H-M   'P 1'
#
loop_
_entity.id
_entity.type
_entity.pdbx_description
1 polymer ?
#
loop_
_entity_poly.entity_id
_entity_poly.type
_entity_poly.pdbx_seq_one_letter_code
_entity_poly.pdbx_strand_id
1 'polypeptide(L)'
;MSNIKYNEQEEAFELPYNIWDTSQIVRFYVDDESEIMNNLTSIAEKLAKVDGSKNQIASLLIDEGYYEGGDPDALAKILAIENVYVDIDEDEIVVCFDTGTDDGYMQGYVHAELFAGIFEITGWVM
;
A
#
# COMPACT_ATOMS: atom_id res chain seq x y z
N MET A 1 -22.93 0.44 3.67
CA MET A 1 -22.54 0.50 5.07
C MET A 1 -21.02 0.54 5.20
N SER A 2 -20.52 1.48 5.98
CA SER A 2 -19.08 1.66 6.12
C SER A 2 -18.51 0.74 7.21
N ASN A 3 -17.37 0.09 6.91
CA ASN A 3 -16.60 -0.67 7.91
C ASN A 3 -15.50 0.18 8.55
N ILE A 4 -15.57 1.49 8.33
CA ILE A 4 -14.57 2.42 8.85
C ILE A 4 -14.77 2.61 10.35
N LYS A 5 -13.69 2.46 11.12
CA LYS A 5 -13.68 2.64 12.56
C LYS A 5 -12.54 3.55 12.97
N TYR A 6 -12.75 4.34 14.02
CA TYR A 6 -11.68 5.18 14.55
C TYR A 6 -10.88 4.42 15.61
N ASN A 7 -9.56 4.43 15.48
CA ASN A 7 -8.64 3.86 16.45
C ASN A 7 -7.97 4.99 17.24
N GLU A 8 -8.32 5.14 18.51
CA GLU A 8 -7.82 6.21 19.35
C GLU A 8 -6.33 6.11 19.64
N GLN A 9 -5.80 4.91 19.75
CA GLN A 9 -4.37 4.69 20.02
C GLN A 9 -3.50 5.12 18.84
N GLU A 10 -3.95 4.85 17.63
CA GLU A 10 -3.25 5.22 16.39
C GLU A 10 -3.64 6.62 15.90
N GLU A 11 -4.68 7.20 16.49
CA GLU A 11 -5.24 8.49 16.06
C GLU A 11 -5.58 8.48 14.56
N ALA A 12 -6.19 7.39 14.10
CA ALA A 12 -6.50 7.18 12.69
C ALA A 12 -7.81 6.43 12.52
N PHE A 13 -8.48 6.69 11.41
CA PHE A 13 -9.58 5.84 10.96
C PHE A 13 -9.00 4.59 10.30
N GLU A 14 -9.69 3.46 10.42
CA GLU A 14 -9.23 2.18 9.89
C GLU A 14 -10.33 1.52 9.07
N LEU A 15 -9.93 0.96 7.92
CA LEU A 15 -10.81 0.21 7.04
C LEU A 15 -10.16 -1.13 6.69
N PRO A 16 -10.81 -2.26 7.02
CA PRO A 16 -10.30 -3.57 6.56
C PRO A 16 -10.46 -3.69 5.05
N TYR A 17 -9.40 -4.14 4.38
CA TYR A 17 -9.40 -4.32 2.93
C TYR A 17 -8.43 -5.44 2.56
N ASN A 18 -8.84 -6.33 1.65
CA ASN A 18 -7.97 -7.41 1.19
C ASN A 18 -7.05 -6.92 0.07
N ILE A 19 -5.75 -7.07 0.29
CA ILE A 19 -4.74 -6.75 -0.71
C ILE A 19 -3.81 -7.97 -0.81
N TRP A 20 -3.64 -8.48 -2.02
CA TRP A 20 -2.81 -9.65 -2.31
C TRP A 20 -3.24 -10.86 -1.47
N ASP A 21 -4.56 -11.11 -1.42
CA ASP A 21 -5.19 -12.21 -0.68
C ASP A 21 -4.95 -12.19 0.82
N THR A 22 -4.56 -11.05 1.37
CA THR A 22 -4.31 -10.87 2.80
C THR A 22 -5.17 -9.73 3.32
N SER A 23 -5.77 -9.93 4.48
CA SER A 23 -6.54 -8.88 5.14
C SER A 23 -5.60 -7.82 5.70
N GLN A 24 -5.77 -6.58 5.26
CA GLN A 24 -4.98 -5.44 5.73
C GLN A 24 -5.88 -4.43 6.43
N ILE A 25 -5.30 -3.67 7.33
CA ILE A 25 -5.97 -2.53 7.94
C ILE A 25 -5.42 -1.28 7.26
N VAL A 26 -6.25 -0.62 6.46
CA VAL A 26 -5.90 0.61 5.78
C VAL A 26 -6.18 1.78 6.70
N ARG A 27 -5.18 2.61 6.97
CA ARG A 27 -5.31 3.74 7.90
C ARG A 27 -5.44 5.06 7.18
N PHE A 28 -6.22 5.95 7.77
CA PHE A 28 -6.45 7.30 7.27
C PHE A 28 -6.20 8.28 8.42
N TYR A 29 -5.18 9.11 8.27
CA TYR A 29 -4.81 10.10 9.29
C TYR A 29 -5.50 11.42 8.98
N VAL A 30 -6.83 11.43 9.11
CA VAL A 30 -7.68 12.60 8.85
C VAL A 30 -8.49 12.92 10.10
N ASP A 31 -8.94 14.17 10.22
CA ASP A 31 -9.68 14.63 11.39
C ASP A 31 -11.17 14.24 11.35
N ASP A 32 -11.70 13.98 10.16
CA ASP A 32 -13.14 13.77 9.98
C ASP A 32 -13.38 12.62 9.00
N GLU A 33 -14.23 11.69 9.37
CA GLU A 33 -14.62 10.55 8.51
C GLU A 33 -15.19 11.02 7.18
N SER A 34 -15.81 12.21 7.12
CA SER A 34 -16.37 12.73 5.88
C SER A 34 -15.31 12.92 4.79
N GLU A 35 -14.05 13.17 5.15
CA GLU A 35 -12.95 13.27 4.19
C GLU A 35 -12.72 11.93 3.49
N ILE A 36 -12.93 10.82 4.18
CA ILE A 36 -12.84 9.47 3.60
C ILE A 36 -14.07 9.22 2.73
N MET A 37 -15.25 9.46 3.26
CA MET A 37 -16.51 9.16 2.57
C MET A 37 -16.66 9.96 1.27
N ASN A 38 -16.24 11.22 1.28
CA ASN A 38 -16.30 12.07 0.09
C ASN A 38 -15.35 11.63 -1.02
N ASN A 39 -14.33 10.82 -0.68
CA ASN A 39 -13.32 10.35 -1.62
C ASN A 39 -13.33 8.83 -1.78
N LEU A 40 -14.35 8.15 -1.26
CA LEU A 40 -14.36 6.70 -1.15
C LEU A 40 -14.21 5.99 -2.49
N THR A 41 -14.86 6.46 -3.53
CA THR A 41 -14.74 5.86 -4.86
C THR A 41 -13.31 5.92 -5.38
N SER A 42 -12.67 7.07 -5.25
CA SER A 42 -11.27 7.26 -5.67
C SER A 42 -10.32 6.40 -4.83
N ILE A 43 -10.55 6.35 -3.51
CA ILE A 43 -9.74 5.51 -2.61
C ILE A 43 -9.86 4.04 -3.00
N ALA A 44 -11.10 3.57 -3.24
CA ALA A 44 -11.33 2.18 -3.61
C ALA A 44 -10.66 1.82 -4.95
N GLU A 45 -10.69 2.72 -5.93
CA GLU A 45 -10.01 2.50 -7.21
C GLU A 45 -8.50 2.38 -7.02
N LYS A 46 -7.91 3.20 -6.17
CA LYS A 46 -6.47 3.17 -5.91
C LYS A 46 -6.05 1.93 -5.13
N LEU A 47 -6.83 1.52 -4.14
CA LEU A 47 -6.57 0.28 -3.41
C LEU A 47 -6.68 -0.94 -4.34
N ALA A 48 -7.68 -0.94 -5.22
CA ALA A 48 -7.84 -2.01 -6.21
C ALA A 48 -6.66 -2.05 -7.18
N LYS A 49 -6.10 -0.90 -7.54
CA LYS A 49 -4.92 -0.84 -8.38
C LYS A 49 -3.69 -1.44 -7.69
N VAL A 50 -3.48 -1.15 -6.42
CA VAL A 50 -2.40 -1.79 -5.64
C VAL A 50 -2.58 -3.30 -5.62
N ASP A 51 -3.80 -3.75 -5.34
CA ASP A 51 -4.12 -5.19 -5.29
C ASP A 51 -3.86 -5.87 -6.64
N GLY A 52 -4.21 -5.24 -7.73
CA GLY A 52 -4.05 -5.80 -9.08
C GLY A 52 -2.69 -5.60 -9.72
N SER A 53 -1.75 -4.96 -9.03
CA SER A 53 -0.45 -4.58 -9.62
C SER A 53 0.75 -5.23 -8.96
N LYS A 54 0.56 -6.38 -8.31
CA LYS A 54 1.62 -7.09 -7.58
C LYS A 54 2.84 -7.38 -8.46
N ASN A 55 2.60 -7.87 -9.69
CA ASN A 55 3.69 -8.16 -10.62
C ASN A 55 4.41 -6.90 -11.10
N GLN A 56 3.69 -5.82 -11.29
CA GLN A 56 4.28 -4.53 -11.66
C GLN A 56 5.18 -4.01 -10.54
N ILE A 57 4.74 -4.12 -9.30
CA ILE A 57 5.52 -3.71 -8.13
C ILE A 57 6.77 -4.60 -8.00
N ALA A 58 6.63 -5.91 -8.19
CA ALA A 58 7.76 -6.83 -8.18
C ALA A 58 8.81 -6.46 -9.24
N SER A 59 8.36 -6.16 -10.46
CA SER A 59 9.23 -5.71 -11.55
C SER A 59 9.99 -4.44 -11.19
N LEU A 60 9.29 -3.49 -10.56
CA LEU A 60 9.87 -2.23 -10.13
C LEU A 60 10.95 -2.43 -9.06
N LEU A 61 10.71 -3.32 -8.11
CA LEU A 61 11.68 -3.65 -7.07
C LEU A 61 12.97 -4.23 -7.67
N ILE A 62 12.84 -5.07 -8.68
CA ILE A 62 13.99 -5.64 -9.40
C ILE A 62 14.74 -4.55 -10.17
N ASP A 63 14.00 -3.73 -10.91
CA ASP A 63 14.60 -2.67 -11.74
C ASP A 63 15.36 -1.63 -10.91
N GLU A 64 14.90 -1.36 -9.69
CA GLU A 64 15.53 -0.38 -8.81
C GLU A 64 16.55 -1.00 -7.85
N GLY A 65 16.80 -2.30 -7.96
CA GLY A 65 17.88 -2.97 -7.21
C GLY A 65 17.55 -3.40 -5.79
N TYR A 66 16.28 -3.43 -5.42
CA TYR A 66 15.87 -3.90 -4.08
C TYR A 66 15.80 -5.41 -3.97
N TYR A 67 15.74 -6.11 -5.11
CA TYR A 67 15.70 -7.57 -5.16
C TYR A 67 16.59 -8.05 -6.29
N GLU A 68 17.46 -9.01 -5.99
CA GLU A 68 18.48 -9.48 -6.95
C GLU A 68 18.06 -10.67 -7.80
N GLY A 69 16.86 -11.23 -7.58
CA GLY A 69 16.44 -12.47 -8.21
C GLY A 69 16.20 -12.43 -9.71
N GLY A 70 15.81 -11.30 -10.26
CA GLY A 70 15.63 -11.14 -11.70
C GLY A 70 14.33 -11.63 -12.31
N ASP A 71 13.48 -12.36 -11.57
CA ASP A 71 12.19 -12.86 -12.07
C ASP A 71 11.02 -12.21 -11.34
N PRO A 72 10.31 -11.26 -12.01
CA PRO A 72 9.18 -10.59 -11.37
C PRO A 72 8.06 -11.52 -10.92
N ASP A 73 7.77 -12.57 -11.69
CA ASP A 73 6.70 -13.50 -11.35
C ASP A 73 7.05 -14.32 -10.10
N ALA A 74 8.30 -14.72 -9.96
CA ALA A 74 8.76 -15.43 -8.76
C ALA A 74 8.71 -14.53 -7.54
N LEU A 75 9.15 -13.29 -7.68
CA LEU A 75 9.10 -12.32 -6.57
C LEU A 75 7.64 -12.04 -6.17
N ALA A 76 6.75 -11.85 -7.14
CA ALA A 76 5.35 -11.58 -6.84
C ALA A 76 4.69 -12.67 -6.00
N LYS A 77 5.11 -13.92 -6.15
CA LYS A 77 4.54 -15.05 -5.38
C LYS A 77 4.87 -14.98 -3.90
N ILE A 78 5.98 -14.35 -3.54
CA ILE A 78 6.46 -14.29 -2.15
C ILE A 78 6.38 -12.88 -1.56
N LEU A 79 5.97 -11.92 -2.37
CA LEU A 79 5.89 -10.52 -1.94
C LEU A 79 4.74 -10.32 -0.96
N ALA A 80 5.02 -9.67 0.15
CA ALA A 80 4.04 -9.32 1.17
C ALA A 80 3.87 -7.81 1.26
N ILE A 81 2.74 -7.37 1.80
CA ILE A 81 2.45 -5.96 2.00
C ILE A 81 2.15 -5.72 3.48
N GLU A 82 2.62 -4.60 4.01
CA GLU A 82 2.36 -4.18 5.38
C GLU A 82 2.13 -2.68 5.45
N ASN A 83 1.53 -2.23 6.54
CA ASN A 83 1.41 -0.81 6.89
C ASN A 83 0.82 0.04 5.76
N VAL A 84 -0.40 -0.29 5.35
CA VAL A 84 -1.09 0.47 4.31
C VAL A 84 -1.78 1.68 4.92
N TYR A 85 -1.52 2.86 4.38
CA TYR A 85 -2.26 4.06 4.77
C TYR A 85 -2.52 4.94 3.55
N VAL A 86 -3.54 5.77 3.67
CA VAL A 86 -3.96 6.67 2.59
C VAL A 86 -3.78 8.11 3.08
N ASP A 87 -3.07 8.90 2.29
CA ASP A 87 -2.88 10.31 2.52
C ASP A 87 -3.83 11.08 1.60
N ILE A 88 -4.77 11.80 2.19
CA ILE A 88 -5.79 12.57 1.45
C ILE A 88 -5.37 14.03 1.45
N ASP A 89 -4.93 14.50 0.29
CA ASP A 89 -4.54 15.88 0.08
C ASP A 89 -5.55 16.54 -0.87
N GLU A 90 -5.58 17.86 -0.90
CA GLU A 90 -6.49 18.60 -1.76
C GLU A 90 -6.30 18.27 -3.24
N ASP A 91 -5.06 18.05 -3.67
CA ASP A 91 -4.72 17.83 -5.06
C ASP A 91 -4.58 16.37 -5.46
N GLU A 92 -4.38 15.46 -4.50
CA GLU A 92 -4.14 14.05 -4.82
C GLU A 92 -4.42 13.17 -3.61
N ILE A 93 -4.81 11.94 -3.90
CA ILE A 93 -4.95 10.88 -2.91
C ILE A 93 -3.83 9.88 -3.15
N VAL A 94 -2.99 9.66 -2.14
CA VAL A 94 -1.82 8.80 -2.24
C VAL A 94 -2.01 7.58 -1.36
N VAL A 95 -1.84 6.39 -1.93
CA VAL A 95 -1.81 5.15 -1.15
C VAL A 95 -0.36 4.82 -0.85
N CYS A 96 -0.04 4.72 0.42
CA CYS A 96 1.31 4.42 0.90
C CYS A 96 1.33 3.03 1.54
N PHE A 97 2.36 2.27 1.27
CA PHE A 97 2.48 0.92 1.82
C PHE A 97 3.93 0.48 1.90
N ASP A 98 4.18 -0.49 2.77
CA ASP A 98 5.49 -1.14 2.88
C ASP A 98 5.37 -2.53 2.27
N THR A 99 6.36 -2.92 1.45
CA THR A 99 6.35 -4.22 0.79
C THR A 99 7.73 -4.88 0.84
N GLY A 100 7.75 -6.20 0.91
CA GLY A 100 8.99 -6.97 0.99
C GLY A 100 8.70 -8.45 1.07
N THR A 101 9.70 -9.23 1.48
CA THR A 101 9.56 -10.68 1.62
C THR A 101 9.95 -11.11 3.03
N ASP A 102 9.28 -12.17 3.52
CA ASP A 102 9.57 -12.74 4.83
C ASP A 102 10.60 -13.87 4.77
N ASP A 103 11.03 -14.25 3.57
CA ASP A 103 11.90 -15.40 3.36
C ASP A 103 13.41 -15.08 3.34
N GLY A 104 13.76 -13.81 3.57
CA GLY A 104 15.14 -13.38 3.64
C GLY A 104 15.79 -12.99 2.32
N TYR A 105 15.06 -13.03 1.21
CA TYR A 105 15.57 -12.58 -0.08
C TYR A 105 15.71 -11.08 -0.17
N MET A 106 14.92 -10.35 0.58
CA MET A 106 15.08 -8.91 0.75
C MET A 106 15.54 -8.64 2.18
N GLN A 107 16.29 -7.56 2.37
CA GLN A 107 16.82 -7.19 3.69
C GLN A 107 15.77 -6.54 4.60
N GLY A 108 14.54 -6.53 4.19
CA GLY A 108 13.44 -5.92 4.93
C GLY A 108 12.36 -5.45 4.00
N TYR A 109 11.64 -4.42 4.41
CA TYR A 109 10.56 -3.84 3.62
C TYR A 109 10.99 -2.51 3.03
N VAL A 110 10.46 -2.20 1.86
CA VAL A 110 10.64 -0.89 1.23
C VAL A 110 9.33 -0.14 1.27
N HIS A 111 9.42 1.18 1.38
CA HIS A 111 8.25 2.06 1.33
C HIS A 111 7.92 2.38 -0.12
N ALA A 112 6.66 2.21 -0.49
CA ALA A 112 6.17 2.47 -1.83
C ALA A 112 4.92 3.35 -1.76
N GLU A 113 4.68 4.10 -2.82
CA GLU A 113 3.52 4.97 -2.93
C GLU A 113 2.88 4.84 -4.32
N LEU A 114 1.55 4.89 -4.35
CA LEU A 114 0.80 5.07 -5.59
C LEU A 114 0.37 6.54 -5.65
N PHE A 115 1.04 7.32 -6.50
CA PHE A 115 0.80 8.74 -6.67
C PHE A 115 0.45 9.02 -8.13
N ALA A 116 -0.69 9.62 -8.37
CA ALA A 116 -1.15 10.00 -9.72
C ALA A 116 -1.07 8.85 -10.73
N GLY A 117 -1.40 7.65 -10.29
CA GLY A 117 -1.40 6.45 -11.13
C GLY A 117 -0.04 5.78 -11.33
N ILE A 118 1.00 6.28 -10.68
CA ILE A 118 2.37 5.79 -10.82
C ILE A 118 2.86 5.24 -9.48
N PHE A 119 3.48 4.06 -9.51
CA PHE A 119 4.14 3.49 -8.32
C PHE A 119 5.56 4.03 -8.20
N GLU A 120 5.91 4.48 -7.01
CA GLU A 120 7.26 4.95 -6.69
C GLU A 120 7.78 4.22 -5.44
N ILE A 121 9.04 3.79 -5.50
CA ILE A 121 9.71 3.20 -4.34
C ILE A 121 10.58 4.30 -3.72
N THR A 122 10.35 4.60 -2.46
CA THR A 122 11.06 5.71 -1.79
C THR A 122 12.30 5.26 -1.02
N GLY A 123 12.41 3.98 -0.70
CA GLY A 123 13.59 3.43 -0.04
C GLY A 123 13.25 2.39 1.01
N TRP A 124 14.28 1.90 1.69
CA TRP A 124 14.10 0.91 2.74
C TRP A 124 13.41 1.51 3.97
N VAL A 125 12.53 0.73 4.57
CA VAL A 125 11.90 1.10 5.85
C VAL A 125 12.93 0.86 6.96
N MET A 126 13.16 1.90 7.74
CA MET A 126 14.14 1.86 8.82
C MET A 126 13.49 1.50 10.15
#